data_1e4bbb7825da9a169bc1c67c2d9d56b1
#
_entry.id   1e4bbb7825da9a169bc1c67c2d9d56b1
#
_cell.length_a   1.000
_cell.length_b   1.000
_cell.length_c   1.000
_cell.angle_alpha   90.00
_cell.angle_beta   90.00
_cell.angle_gamma   90.00
#
_symmetry.space_group_name_H-M   'P 1'
#
loop_
_entity.id
_entity.type
_entity.pdbx_description
1 polymer ?
#
loop_
_entity_poly.entity_id
_entity_poly.type
_entity_poly.pdbx_seq_one_letter_code
_entity_poly.pdbx_strand_id
1 'polypeptide(L)'
;MPGDKDRKLTVIRPKERFFKLNIKETWEYRDLIFLFVRRNLSVQYKQTILGPLWLIIAPVISALVSSFVFGTIAQIESGEVPYFAFYFAAYVAWSYFSTCLSSASSTFSGNAVLFRRVYFPRIVVPVSNVLTALFSFFVHFALMVIILFIYWLCGARVQPVWEFVWLIPLLVVEMAALALGCGAIISAITAKYRDLGRLVGLGLDAWKYLTPVVYAASSLSGVYHTLILLNPMAPVME
;
A
#
# COMPACT_ATOMS: atom_id res chain seq x y z
N MET A 1 33.88 -44.09 -2.34
CA MET A 1 33.34 -43.07 -1.42
C MET A 1 33.53 -41.73 -2.09
N PRO A 2 32.52 -41.08 -2.65
CA PRO A 2 32.64 -39.73 -3.24
C PRO A 2 32.40 -38.67 -2.17
N GLY A 3 33.18 -37.65 -2.29
CA GLY A 3 33.60 -36.62 -1.35
C GLY A 3 32.54 -35.73 -0.73
N ASP A 4 32.86 -35.49 0.51
CA ASP A 4 32.29 -34.54 1.48
C ASP A 4 32.61 -33.05 1.14
N LYS A 5 32.43 -32.62 -0.15
CA LYS A 5 32.82 -31.27 -0.57
C LYS A 5 31.67 -30.25 -0.67
N ASP A 6 30.42 -30.65 -0.43
CA ASP A 6 29.25 -29.76 -0.62
C ASP A 6 28.39 -29.51 0.64
N ARG A 7 28.91 -29.81 1.83
CA ARG A 7 28.23 -29.38 3.05
C ARG A 7 28.47 -27.88 3.27
N LYS A 8 27.56 -27.04 2.79
CA LYS A 8 27.49 -25.63 3.19
C LYS A 8 27.27 -25.55 4.70
N LEU A 9 28.33 -25.37 5.45
CA LEU A 9 28.27 -25.13 6.89
C LEU A 9 27.52 -23.81 7.14
N THR A 10 26.29 -23.91 7.62
CA THR A 10 25.54 -22.74 8.09
C THR A 10 26.01 -22.39 9.49
N VAL A 11 26.95 -21.46 9.61
CA VAL A 11 27.44 -20.96 10.89
C VAL A 11 26.41 -19.96 11.44
N ILE A 12 25.64 -20.37 12.42
CA ILE A 12 24.71 -19.49 13.15
C ILE A 12 25.54 -18.67 14.15
N ARG A 13 25.90 -17.44 13.77
CA ARG A 13 26.51 -16.46 14.68
C ARG A 13 25.42 -15.54 15.23
N PRO A 14 25.41 -15.19 16.54
CA PRO A 14 24.52 -14.16 17.05
C PRO A 14 24.83 -12.85 16.30
N LYS A 15 23.82 -12.25 15.65
CA LYS A 15 23.97 -10.99 14.90
C LYS A 15 24.09 -9.83 15.89
N GLU A 16 25.26 -9.26 16.02
CA GLU A 16 25.56 -8.13 16.90
C GLU A 16 25.06 -6.75 16.41
N ARG A 17 24.33 -6.66 15.30
CA ARG A 17 23.84 -5.36 14.77
C ARG A 17 22.38 -5.42 14.38
N PHE A 18 21.58 -4.61 15.08
CA PHE A 18 20.12 -4.44 14.91
C PHE A 18 19.69 -3.93 13.51
N PHE A 19 20.56 -3.40 12.67
CA PHE A 19 20.25 -2.72 11.41
C PHE A 19 21.03 -3.23 10.18
N LYS A 20 21.41 -4.50 10.10
CA LYS A 20 21.90 -5.03 8.82
C LYS A 20 20.72 -5.56 7.99
N LEU A 21 20.07 -4.66 7.24
CA LEU A 21 19.28 -5.05 6.08
C LEU A 21 20.23 -5.72 5.07
N ASN A 22 20.29 -7.04 5.09
CA ASN A 22 21.13 -7.78 4.16
C ASN A 22 20.35 -7.98 2.86
N ILE A 23 20.33 -6.92 2.03
CA ILE A 23 19.60 -6.92 0.74
C ILE A 23 20.04 -8.09 -0.13
N LYS A 24 21.35 -8.44 -0.08
CA LYS A 24 21.88 -9.57 -0.83
C LYS A 24 21.29 -10.90 -0.37
N GLU A 25 21.20 -11.11 0.94
CA GLU A 25 20.54 -12.29 1.52
C GLU A 25 19.04 -12.34 1.13
N THR A 26 18.33 -11.22 1.19
CA THR A 26 16.94 -11.14 0.77
C THR A 26 16.76 -11.48 -0.71
N TRP A 27 17.69 -11.07 -1.57
CA TRP A 27 17.67 -11.38 -2.99
C TRP A 27 17.91 -12.88 -3.29
N GLU A 28 18.68 -13.57 -2.46
CA GLU A 28 18.85 -15.02 -2.55
C GLU A 28 17.52 -15.78 -2.29
N TYR A 29 16.60 -15.19 -1.52
CA TYR A 29 15.26 -15.72 -1.24
C TYR A 29 14.16 -15.19 -2.18
N ARG A 30 14.49 -14.63 -3.36
CA ARG A 30 13.52 -14.11 -4.32
C ARG A 30 12.45 -15.12 -4.72
N ASP A 31 12.81 -16.40 -4.86
CA ASP A 31 11.89 -17.45 -5.25
C ASP A 31 10.83 -17.69 -4.14
N LEU A 32 11.25 -17.56 -2.87
CA LEU A 32 10.34 -17.61 -1.73
C LEU A 32 9.42 -16.38 -1.69
N ILE A 33 9.93 -15.18 -2.04
CA ILE A 33 9.12 -13.96 -2.16
C ILE A 33 8.03 -14.17 -3.21
N PHE A 34 8.37 -14.65 -4.41
CA PHE A 34 7.39 -14.93 -5.47
C PHE A 34 6.37 -16.01 -5.07
N LEU A 35 6.82 -17.05 -4.35
CA LEU A 35 5.92 -18.05 -3.81
C LEU A 35 4.88 -17.45 -2.86
N PHE A 36 5.31 -16.55 -1.96
CA PHE A 36 4.40 -15.85 -1.05
C PHE A 36 3.45 -14.90 -1.78
N VAL A 37 3.92 -14.15 -2.77
CA VAL A 37 3.07 -13.28 -3.61
C VAL A 37 1.99 -14.14 -4.28
N ARG A 38 2.37 -15.24 -4.95
CA ARG A 38 1.42 -16.15 -5.60
C ARG A 38 0.42 -16.75 -4.62
N ARG A 39 0.89 -17.16 -3.44
CA ARG A 39 0.03 -17.65 -2.35
C ARG A 39 -0.95 -16.58 -1.90
N ASN A 40 -0.48 -15.37 -1.62
CA ASN A 40 -1.31 -14.27 -1.13
C ASN A 40 -2.40 -13.90 -2.14
N LEU A 41 -2.06 -13.74 -3.42
CA LEU A 41 -3.01 -13.49 -4.49
C LEU A 41 -4.02 -14.65 -4.63
N SER A 42 -3.54 -15.90 -4.55
CA SER A 42 -4.41 -17.07 -4.63
C SER A 42 -5.40 -17.13 -3.46
N VAL A 43 -4.95 -16.86 -2.24
CA VAL A 43 -5.80 -16.89 -1.03
C VAL A 43 -6.84 -15.76 -1.08
N GLN A 44 -6.45 -14.59 -1.57
CA GLN A 44 -7.32 -13.41 -1.62
C GLN A 44 -8.51 -13.61 -2.55
N TYR A 45 -8.35 -14.37 -3.65
CA TYR A 45 -9.37 -14.50 -4.69
C TYR A 45 -9.97 -15.91 -4.84
N LYS A 46 -9.30 -16.95 -4.33
CA LYS A 46 -9.87 -18.30 -4.32
C LYS A 46 -11.05 -18.37 -3.34
N GLN A 47 -12.07 -19.12 -3.72
CA GLN A 47 -13.28 -19.37 -2.91
C GLN A 47 -14.17 -18.12 -2.70
N THR A 48 -14.04 -17.09 -3.55
CA THR A 48 -14.97 -15.97 -3.57
C THR A 48 -15.84 -16.04 -4.83
N ILE A 49 -17.12 -15.69 -4.71
CA ILE A 49 -18.11 -15.77 -5.83
C ILE A 49 -17.67 -14.89 -7.01
N LEU A 50 -17.21 -13.67 -6.72
CA LEU A 50 -16.79 -12.71 -7.74
C LEU A 50 -15.29 -12.74 -8.05
N GLY A 51 -14.51 -13.54 -7.29
CA GLY A 51 -13.07 -13.68 -7.52
C GLY A 51 -12.32 -12.35 -7.65
N PRO A 52 -11.48 -12.20 -8.70
CA PRO A 52 -10.72 -10.97 -8.95
C PRO A 52 -11.57 -9.73 -9.25
N LEU A 53 -12.88 -9.89 -9.58
CA LEU A 53 -13.77 -8.75 -9.83
C LEU A 53 -13.90 -7.84 -8.61
N TRP A 54 -13.69 -8.35 -7.41
CA TRP A 54 -13.67 -7.54 -6.19
C TRP A 54 -12.62 -6.41 -6.22
N LEU A 55 -11.51 -6.62 -6.96
CA LEU A 55 -10.50 -5.55 -7.17
C LEU A 55 -11.08 -4.34 -7.92
N ILE A 56 -12.12 -4.53 -8.71
CA ILE A 56 -12.74 -3.46 -9.50
C ILE A 56 -13.99 -2.94 -8.78
N ILE A 57 -14.83 -3.84 -8.32
CA ILE A 57 -16.14 -3.48 -7.77
C ILE A 57 -16.02 -2.66 -6.47
N ALA A 58 -15.16 -3.10 -5.54
CA ALA A 58 -15.03 -2.43 -4.24
C ALA A 58 -14.54 -0.97 -4.34
N PRO A 59 -13.46 -0.64 -5.09
CA PRO A 59 -13.04 0.74 -5.27
C PRO A 59 -14.06 1.60 -6.03
N VAL A 60 -14.74 1.03 -7.04
CA VAL A 60 -15.77 1.76 -7.78
C VAL A 60 -16.96 2.12 -6.88
N ILE A 61 -17.46 1.17 -6.09
CA ILE A 61 -18.52 1.43 -5.12
C ILE A 61 -18.08 2.49 -4.11
N SER A 62 -16.86 2.37 -3.57
CA SER A 62 -16.30 3.34 -2.62
C SER A 62 -16.26 4.75 -3.24
N ALA A 63 -15.83 4.87 -4.49
CA ALA A 63 -15.78 6.14 -5.19
C ALA A 63 -17.16 6.70 -5.52
N LEU A 64 -18.12 5.85 -5.88
CA LEU A 64 -19.50 6.28 -6.10
C LEU A 64 -20.13 6.82 -4.82
N VAL A 65 -20.00 6.10 -3.71
CA VAL A 65 -20.51 6.54 -2.40
C VAL A 65 -19.84 7.84 -1.97
N SER A 66 -18.53 7.93 -2.08
CA SER A 66 -17.79 9.15 -1.72
C SER A 66 -18.14 10.32 -2.62
N SER A 67 -18.32 10.10 -3.92
CA SER A 67 -18.75 11.13 -4.86
C SER A 67 -20.17 11.64 -4.54
N PHE A 68 -21.07 10.75 -4.16
CA PHE A 68 -22.41 11.14 -3.75
C PHE A 68 -22.39 11.95 -2.44
N VAL A 69 -21.69 11.46 -1.42
CA VAL A 69 -21.67 12.10 -0.09
C VAL A 69 -20.90 13.43 -0.13
N PHE A 70 -19.69 13.41 -0.63
CA PHE A 70 -18.80 14.59 -0.57
C PHE A 70 -18.94 15.50 -1.78
N GLY A 71 -19.17 14.97 -2.96
CA GLY A 71 -19.37 15.77 -4.17
C GLY A 71 -20.77 16.36 -4.28
N THR A 72 -21.83 15.56 -3.99
CA THR A 72 -23.21 16.03 -4.20
C THR A 72 -23.83 16.62 -2.93
N ILE A 73 -23.68 15.95 -1.77
CA ILE A 73 -24.32 16.42 -0.52
C ILE A 73 -23.47 17.51 0.14
N ALA A 74 -22.18 17.25 0.37
CA ALA A 74 -21.28 18.19 1.04
C ALA A 74 -20.73 19.27 0.10
N GLN A 75 -20.88 19.12 -1.22
CA GLN A 75 -20.46 20.07 -2.25
C GLN A 75 -19.00 20.51 -2.12
N ILE A 76 -18.12 19.53 -1.78
CA ILE A 76 -16.67 19.79 -1.71
C ILE A 76 -16.16 19.99 -3.14
N GLU A 77 -15.46 21.10 -3.36
CA GLU A 77 -14.87 21.43 -4.64
C GLU A 77 -13.73 20.48 -5.00
N SER A 78 -13.79 19.94 -6.23
CA SER A 78 -12.75 19.09 -6.82
C SER A 78 -12.03 19.78 -7.99
N GLY A 79 -12.17 21.11 -8.11
CA GLY A 79 -11.64 21.87 -9.22
C GLY A 79 -12.42 21.59 -10.53
N GLU A 80 -11.72 21.52 -11.65
CA GLU A 80 -12.31 21.29 -12.97
C GLU A 80 -12.62 19.80 -13.26
N VAL A 81 -12.14 18.87 -12.40
CA VAL A 81 -12.28 17.43 -12.59
C VAL A 81 -13.51 16.93 -11.85
N PRO A 82 -14.33 16.04 -12.45
CA PRO A 82 -15.46 15.43 -11.75
C PRO A 82 -15.01 14.75 -10.46
N TYR A 83 -15.78 14.98 -9.36
CA TYR A 83 -15.39 14.50 -8.02
C TYR A 83 -15.12 12.99 -7.96
N PHE A 84 -15.84 12.20 -8.73
CA PHE A 84 -15.63 10.76 -8.84
C PHE A 84 -14.18 10.42 -9.30
N ALA A 85 -13.71 11.09 -10.35
CA ALA A 85 -12.35 10.86 -10.88
C ALA A 85 -11.28 11.38 -9.92
N PHE A 86 -11.51 12.56 -9.31
CA PHE A 86 -10.65 13.14 -8.28
C PHE A 86 -10.48 12.18 -7.09
N TYR A 87 -11.60 11.73 -6.50
CA TYR A 87 -11.55 10.80 -5.37
C TYR A 87 -10.90 9.47 -5.75
N PHE A 88 -11.20 8.95 -6.97
CA PHE A 88 -10.65 7.67 -7.40
C PHE A 88 -9.12 7.73 -7.55
N ALA A 89 -8.57 8.83 -8.05
CA ALA A 89 -7.12 9.03 -8.15
C ALA A 89 -6.44 9.00 -6.78
N ALA A 90 -6.96 9.78 -5.83
CA ALA A 90 -6.47 9.77 -4.45
C ALA A 90 -6.66 8.40 -3.77
N TYR A 91 -7.77 7.71 -4.03
CA TYR A 91 -8.03 6.36 -3.54
C TYR A 91 -6.96 5.35 -3.99
N VAL A 92 -6.49 5.40 -5.23
CA VAL A 92 -5.47 4.48 -5.76
C VAL A 92 -4.20 4.55 -4.92
N ALA A 93 -3.68 5.75 -4.68
CA ALA A 93 -2.48 5.96 -3.88
C ALA A 93 -2.72 5.57 -2.40
N TRP A 94 -3.82 6.02 -1.81
CA TRP A 94 -4.16 5.70 -0.43
C TRP A 94 -4.35 4.21 -0.18
N SER A 95 -5.05 3.50 -1.07
CA SER A 95 -5.29 2.06 -0.92
C SER A 95 -4.01 1.24 -0.95
N TYR A 96 -3.06 1.63 -1.80
CA TYR A 96 -1.73 1.00 -1.85
C TYR A 96 -0.97 1.20 -0.53
N PHE A 97 -0.83 2.46 -0.09
CA PHE A 97 -0.14 2.78 1.16
C PHE A 97 -0.76 2.08 2.36
N SER A 98 -2.09 2.19 2.54
CA SER A 98 -2.81 1.60 3.68
C SER A 98 -2.72 0.08 3.70
N THR A 99 -2.78 -0.58 2.53
CA THR A 99 -2.60 -2.03 2.42
C THR A 99 -1.18 -2.45 2.78
N CYS A 100 -0.15 -1.73 2.30
CA CYS A 100 1.24 -1.98 2.64
C CYS A 100 1.48 -1.80 4.15
N LEU A 101 0.99 -0.71 4.74
CA LEU A 101 1.16 -0.42 6.17
C LEU A 101 0.45 -1.44 7.05
N SER A 102 -0.80 -1.76 6.75
CA SER A 102 -1.59 -2.74 7.50
C SER A 102 -0.94 -4.12 7.47
N SER A 103 -0.50 -4.60 6.30
CA SER A 103 0.16 -5.90 6.16
C SER A 103 1.56 -5.92 6.77
N ALA A 104 2.32 -4.83 6.71
CA ALA A 104 3.62 -4.72 7.37
C ALA A 104 3.45 -4.73 8.90
N SER A 105 2.45 -4.00 9.43
CA SER A 105 2.17 -3.92 10.88
C SER A 105 1.76 -5.26 11.49
N SER A 106 1.12 -6.14 10.72
CA SER A 106 0.68 -7.47 11.15
C SER A 106 1.70 -8.59 10.88
N THR A 107 2.90 -8.28 10.36
CA THR A 107 3.87 -9.27 9.91
C THR A 107 4.25 -10.27 10.99
N PHE A 108 4.61 -9.81 12.20
CA PHE A 108 5.05 -10.71 13.28
C PHE A 108 3.89 -11.46 13.93
N SER A 109 2.77 -10.80 14.15
CA SER A 109 1.59 -11.41 14.77
C SER A 109 0.94 -12.44 13.85
N GLY A 110 0.79 -12.13 12.56
CA GLY A 110 0.13 -12.99 11.57
C GLY A 110 0.99 -14.19 11.12
N ASN A 111 2.32 -14.09 11.21
CA ASN A 111 3.22 -15.14 10.71
C ASN A 111 4.07 -15.79 11.82
N ALA A 112 3.66 -15.68 13.10
CA ALA A 112 4.41 -16.20 14.24
C ALA A 112 4.71 -17.70 14.15
N VAL A 113 3.76 -18.51 13.64
CA VAL A 113 3.92 -19.94 13.46
C VAL A 113 4.95 -20.26 12.38
N LEU A 114 4.93 -19.50 11.27
CA LEU A 114 5.86 -19.69 10.16
C LEU A 114 7.30 -19.38 10.60
N PHE A 115 7.51 -18.27 11.30
CA PHE A 115 8.83 -17.86 11.80
C PHE A 115 9.43 -18.81 12.86
N ARG A 116 8.60 -19.63 13.51
CA ARG A 116 9.06 -20.66 14.47
C ARG A 116 9.47 -21.96 13.78
N ARG A 117 8.91 -22.27 12.62
CA ARG A 117 9.10 -23.57 11.95
C ARG A 117 10.20 -23.55 10.91
N VAL A 118 10.41 -22.43 10.24
CA VAL A 118 11.35 -22.31 9.11
C VAL A 118 12.23 -21.10 9.29
N TYR A 119 13.55 -21.27 9.08
CA TYR A 119 14.51 -20.17 9.10
C TYR A 119 14.58 -19.52 7.72
N PHE A 120 14.23 -18.24 7.64
CA PHE A 120 14.44 -17.35 6.49
C PHE A 120 14.49 -15.89 6.98
N PRO A 121 15.04 -14.94 6.18
CA PRO A 121 15.07 -13.54 6.54
C PRO A 121 13.66 -12.99 6.75
N ARG A 122 13.37 -12.44 7.91
CA ARG A 122 12.01 -11.98 8.29
C ARG A 122 11.45 -10.91 7.35
N ILE A 123 12.32 -10.18 6.64
CA ILE A 123 11.94 -9.14 5.68
C ILE A 123 11.26 -9.70 4.42
N VAL A 124 11.45 -10.98 4.12
CA VAL A 124 10.82 -11.66 2.97
C VAL A 124 9.29 -11.52 3.00
N VAL A 125 8.68 -11.65 4.18
CA VAL A 125 7.20 -11.55 4.33
C VAL A 125 6.69 -10.14 4.03
N PRO A 126 7.17 -9.06 4.68
CA PRO A 126 6.68 -7.72 4.36
C PRO A 126 6.99 -7.31 2.92
N VAL A 127 8.12 -7.70 2.34
CA VAL A 127 8.42 -7.44 0.93
C VAL A 127 7.43 -8.15 0.01
N SER A 128 7.10 -9.43 0.27
CA SER A 128 6.10 -10.15 -0.52
C SER A 128 4.71 -9.53 -0.41
N ASN A 129 4.35 -8.97 0.75
CA ASN A 129 3.08 -8.27 0.94
C ASN A 129 3.02 -6.96 0.14
N VAL A 130 4.11 -6.17 0.12
CA VAL A 130 4.23 -4.96 -0.70
C VAL A 130 4.10 -5.29 -2.18
N LEU A 131 4.75 -6.35 -2.67
CA LEU A 131 4.62 -6.79 -4.05
C LEU A 131 3.21 -7.29 -4.39
N THR A 132 2.52 -7.92 -3.42
CA THR A 132 1.11 -8.31 -3.58
C THR A 132 0.22 -7.06 -3.68
N ALA A 133 0.43 -6.06 -2.83
CA ALA A 133 -0.28 -4.79 -2.88
C ALA A 133 0.00 -4.01 -4.18
N LEU A 134 1.22 -4.09 -4.70
CA LEU A 134 1.61 -3.48 -5.97
C LEU A 134 0.82 -4.06 -7.15
N PHE A 135 0.50 -5.35 -7.14
CA PHE A 135 -0.40 -5.93 -8.14
C PHE A 135 -1.78 -5.28 -8.10
N SER A 136 -2.37 -5.12 -6.92
CA SER A 136 -3.66 -4.44 -6.74
C SER A 136 -3.58 -2.96 -7.16
N PHE A 137 -2.47 -2.28 -6.84
CA PHE A 137 -2.21 -0.91 -7.27
C PHE A 137 -2.26 -0.79 -8.80
N PHE A 138 -1.59 -1.66 -9.54
CA PHE A 138 -1.60 -1.61 -11.01
C PHE A 138 -2.99 -1.82 -11.59
N VAL A 139 -3.81 -2.70 -11.00
CA VAL A 139 -5.20 -2.88 -11.44
C VAL A 139 -6.03 -1.62 -11.18
N HIS A 140 -5.91 -1.01 -9.99
CA HIS A 140 -6.60 0.24 -9.67
C HIS A 140 -6.11 1.42 -10.51
N PHE A 141 -4.80 1.48 -10.77
CA PHE A 141 -4.19 2.50 -11.63
C PHE A 141 -4.67 2.38 -13.08
N ALA A 142 -4.72 1.17 -13.63
CA ALA A 142 -5.28 0.94 -14.96
C ALA A 142 -6.76 1.36 -15.03
N LEU A 143 -7.54 1.03 -13.99
CA LEU A 143 -8.93 1.44 -13.91
C LEU A 143 -9.07 2.98 -13.81
N MET A 144 -8.19 3.65 -13.07
CA MET A 144 -8.12 5.12 -13.01
C MET A 144 -7.88 5.71 -14.40
N VAL A 145 -6.91 5.18 -15.14
CA VAL A 145 -6.61 5.65 -16.51
C VAL A 145 -7.81 5.45 -17.42
N ILE A 146 -8.53 4.33 -17.33
CA ILE A 146 -9.76 4.08 -18.10
C ILE A 146 -10.85 5.11 -17.74
N ILE A 147 -11.05 5.39 -16.46
CA ILE A 147 -12.04 6.37 -15.98
C ILE A 147 -11.70 7.76 -16.52
N LEU A 148 -10.45 8.20 -16.42
CA LEU A 148 -10.00 9.50 -16.92
C LEU A 148 -10.17 9.59 -18.45
N PHE A 149 -9.87 8.51 -19.17
CA PHE A 149 -10.05 8.44 -20.63
C PHE A 149 -11.53 8.56 -21.02
N ILE A 150 -12.45 7.91 -20.28
CA ILE A 150 -13.89 8.04 -20.52
C ILE A 150 -14.35 9.49 -20.30
N TYR A 151 -13.90 10.13 -19.21
CA TYR A 151 -14.26 11.53 -18.94
C TYR A 151 -13.70 12.47 -20.03
N TRP A 152 -12.49 12.22 -20.51
CA TRP A 152 -11.91 12.98 -21.62
C TRP A 152 -12.75 12.85 -22.91
N LEU A 153 -13.21 11.65 -23.27
CA LEU A 153 -14.11 11.42 -24.39
C LEU A 153 -15.46 12.13 -24.22
N CYS A 154 -15.95 12.26 -22.99
CA CYS A 154 -17.20 12.97 -22.67
C CYS A 154 -17.03 14.51 -22.67
N GLY A 155 -15.84 15.03 -22.99
CA GLY A 155 -15.59 16.46 -23.09
C GLY A 155 -15.24 17.13 -21.74
N ALA A 156 -14.97 16.37 -20.69
CA ALA A 156 -14.47 16.93 -19.43
C ALA A 156 -13.02 17.45 -19.65
N ARG A 157 -12.70 18.57 -19.02
CA ARG A 157 -11.36 19.17 -19.08
C ARG A 157 -10.37 18.42 -18.21
N VAL A 158 -10.12 17.17 -18.53
CA VAL A 158 -9.08 16.37 -17.88
C VAL A 158 -7.80 16.49 -18.69
N GLN A 159 -6.86 17.29 -18.22
CA GLN A 159 -5.56 17.44 -18.89
C GLN A 159 -4.50 16.69 -18.06
N PRO A 160 -4.01 15.54 -18.52
CA PRO A 160 -2.91 14.86 -17.84
C PRO A 160 -1.64 15.70 -17.96
N VAL A 161 -1.00 15.99 -16.85
CA VAL A 161 0.29 16.67 -16.82
C VAL A 161 1.39 15.64 -17.06
N TRP A 162 1.73 15.43 -18.33
CA TRP A 162 2.69 14.39 -18.78
C TRP A 162 4.08 14.54 -18.14
N GLU A 163 4.43 15.77 -17.74
CA GLU A 163 5.70 16.08 -17.11
C GLU A 163 5.91 15.35 -15.77
N PHE A 164 4.82 14.97 -15.08
CA PHE A 164 4.89 14.30 -13.78
C PHE A 164 4.68 12.79 -13.84
N VAL A 165 4.35 12.21 -14.99
CA VAL A 165 4.11 10.77 -15.13
C VAL A 165 5.33 9.93 -14.74
N TRP A 166 6.54 10.43 -14.99
CA TRP A 166 7.77 9.74 -14.60
C TRP A 166 8.03 9.73 -13.08
N LEU A 167 7.34 10.59 -12.31
CA LEU A 167 7.39 10.58 -10.84
C LEU A 167 6.61 9.43 -10.22
N ILE A 168 5.62 8.87 -10.92
CA ILE A 168 4.77 7.79 -10.39
C ILE A 168 5.57 6.62 -9.83
N PRO A 169 6.60 6.07 -10.50
CA PRO A 169 7.41 4.99 -9.92
C PRO A 169 8.14 5.41 -8.63
N LEU A 170 8.61 6.66 -8.56
CA LEU A 170 9.28 7.20 -7.38
C LEU A 170 8.31 7.29 -6.21
N LEU A 171 7.10 7.83 -6.43
CA LEU A 171 6.05 7.95 -5.41
C LEU A 171 5.59 6.57 -4.90
N VAL A 172 5.49 5.57 -5.79
CA VAL A 172 5.17 4.20 -5.39
C VAL A 172 6.25 3.61 -4.48
N VAL A 173 7.53 3.84 -4.79
CA VAL A 173 8.65 3.39 -3.94
C VAL A 173 8.67 4.13 -2.61
N GLU A 174 8.40 5.43 -2.60
CA GLU A 174 8.30 6.24 -1.40
C GLU A 174 7.18 5.74 -0.47
N MET A 175 5.97 5.55 -0.99
CA MET A 175 4.84 4.98 -0.25
C MET A 175 5.17 3.60 0.33
N ALA A 176 5.83 2.73 -0.45
CA ALA A 176 6.24 1.41 0.01
C ALA A 176 7.27 1.50 1.14
N ALA A 177 8.28 2.36 1.00
CA ALA A 177 9.32 2.56 2.01
C ALA A 177 8.75 3.13 3.30
N LEU A 178 7.87 4.14 3.22
CA LEU A 178 7.17 4.73 4.34
C LEU A 178 6.30 3.69 5.06
N ALA A 179 5.50 2.93 4.31
CA ALA A 179 4.64 1.88 4.84
C ALA A 179 5.44 0.76 5.52
N LEU A 180 6.56 0.32 4.92
CA LEU A 180 7.44 -0.69 5.50
C LEU A 180 8.13 -0.18 6.77
N GLY A 181 8.63 1.05 6.77
CA GLY A 181 9.28 1.66 7.92
C GLY A 181 8.34 1.80 9.12
N CYS A 182 7.21 2.48 8.94
CA CYS A 182 6.18 2.64 9.96
C CYS A 182 5.59 1.28 10.38
N GLY A 183 5.30 0.42 9.41
CA GLY A 183 4.75 -0.91 9.67
C GLY A 183 5.69 -1.80 10.47
N ALA A 184 7.01 -1.73 10.24
CA ALA A 184 7.99 -2.48 11.02
C ALA A 184 8.01 -2.04 12.50
N ILE A 185 7.94 -0.73 12.76
CA ILE A 185 7.85 -0.18 14.12
C ILE A 185 6.57 -0.66 14.80
N ILE A 186 5.43 -0.50 14.13
CA ILE A 186 4.12 -0.93 14.64
C ILE A 186 4.12 -2.45 14.86
N SER A 187 4.68 -3.23 13.95
CA SER A 187 4.74 -4.69 14.06
C SER A 187 5.56 -5.16 15.26
N ALA A 188 6.63 -4.43 15.61
CA ALA A 188 7.42 -4.72 16.82
C ALA A 188 6.61 -4.46 18.10
N ILE A 189 5.81 -3.40 18.12
CA ILE A 189 4.96 -3.03 19.26
C ILE A 189 3.79 -4.01 19.38
N THR A 190 3.11 -4.34 18.29
CA THR A 190 1.96 -5.26 18.25
C THR A 190 2.35 -6.71 18.51
N ALA A 191 3.61 -7.09 18.31
CA ALA A 191 4.12 -8.39 18.72
C ALA A 191 4.04 -8.60 20.25
N LYS A 192 4.15 -7.52 21.04
CA LYS A 192 4.03 -7.54 22.51
C LYS A 192 2.58 -7.34 22.95
N TYR A 193 1.87 -6.41 22.32
CA TYR A 193 0.50 -6.02 22.69
C TYR A 193 -0.44 -6.24 21.49
N ARG A 194 -1.14 -7.36 21.48
CA ARG A 194 -1.97 -7.80 20.34
C ARG A 194 -3.19 -6.91 20.06
N ASP A 195 -3.71 -6.24 21.06
CA ASP A 195 -4.84 -5.31 20.94
C ASP A 195 -4.49 -4.07 20.14
N LEU A 196 -3.23 -3.62 20.18
CA LEU A 196 -2.75 -2.50 19.36
C LEU A 196 -2.88 -2.76 17.85
N GLY A 197 -2.91 -4.02 17.42
CA GLY A 197 -3.18 -4.37 16.02
C GLY A 197 -4.55 -3.87 15.52
N ARG A 198 -5.55 -3.78 16.41
CA ARG A 198 -6.87 -3.23 16.08
C ARG A 198 -6.83 -1.71 15.90
N LEU A 199 -5.97 -1.03 16.65
CA LEU A 199 -5.80 0.42 16.56
C LEU A 199 -5.15 0.84 15.24
N VAL A 200 -4.42 -0.06 14.57
CA VAL A 200 -3.82 0.25 13.26
C VAL A 200 -4.91 0.52 12.22
N GLY A 201 -5.97 -0.28 12.19
CA GLY A 201 -7.10 -0.05 11.27
C GLY A 201 -7.79 1.29 11.56
N LEU A 202 -8.15 1.54 12.82
CA LEU A 202 -8.75 2.81 13.23
C LEU A 202 -7.83 4.01 12.94
N GLY A 203 -6.53 3.84 13.18
CA GLY A 203 -5.53 4.86 12.86
C GLY A 203 -5.44 5.18 11.37
N LEU A 204 -5.47 4.16 10.52
CA LEU A 204 -5.49 4.32 9.07
C LEU A 204 -6.76 5.00 8.58
N ASP A 205 -7.93 4.63 9.13
CA ASP A 205 -9.20 5.26 8.79
C ASP A 205 -9.21 6.74 9.18
N ALA A 206 -8.70 7.08 10.38
CA ALA A 206 -8.55 8.47 10.81
C ALA A 206 -7.52 9.22 9.96
N TRP A 207 -6.37 8.60 9.65
CA TRP A 207 -5.31 9.22 8.85
C TRP A 207 -5.76 9.51 7.41
N LYS A 208 -6.66 8.69 6.86
CA LYS A 208 -7.27 8.94 5.55
C LYS A 208 -7.94 10.33 5.48
N TYR A 209 -8.64 10.73 6.53
CA TYR A 209 -9.31 12.03 6.59
C TYR A 209 -8.36 13.20 6.91
N LEU A 210 -7.20 12.91 7.50
CA LEU A 210 -6.12 13.88 7.71
C LEU A 210 -5.22 14.04 6.47
N THR A 211 -5.42 13.21 5.45
CA THR A 211 -4.73 13.28 4.17
C THR A 211 -5.71 13.83 3.12
N PRO A 212 -5.28 14.62 2.14
CA PRO A 212 -6.15 15.21 1.12
C PRO A 212 -6.67 14.15 0.11
N VAL A 213 -7.37 13.11 0.63
CA VAL A 213 -8.00 12.06 -0.18
C VAL A 213 -9.43 12.45 -0.57
N VAL A 214 -10.12 13.17 0.33
CA VAL A 214 -11.55 13.51 0.19
C VAL A 214 -11.74 14.96 -0.23
N TYR A 215 -10.76 15.81 -0.02
CA TYR A 215 -10.77 17.24 -0.34
C TYR A 215 -9.45 17.64 -0.99
N ALA A 216 -9.45 18.70 -1.77
CA ALA A 216 -8.20 19.25 -2.34
C ALA A 216 -7.46 20.05 -1.26
N ALA A 217 -6.13 19.86 -1.15
CA ALA A 217 -5.33 20.61 -0.17
C ALA A 217 -5.38 22.13 -0.42
N SER A 218 -5.56 22.54 -1.67
CA SER A 218 -5.75 23.92 -2.09
C SER A 218 -6.99 24.61 -1.49
N SER A 219 -8.00 23.84 -1.05
CA SER A 219 -9.21 24.38 -0.41
C SER A 219 -8.99 24.83 1.04
N LEU A 220 -7.85 24.48 1.63
CA LEU A 220 -7.52 24.78 3.02
C LEU A 220 -6.56 25.98 3.10
N SER A 221 -6.77 26.83 4.11
CA SER A 221 -5.95 28.02 4.35
C SER A 221 -5.36 28.03 5.76
N GLY A 222 -4.24 28.75 5.93
CA GLY A 222 -3.63 29.00 7.23
C GLY A 222 -2.99 27.77 7.88
N VAL A 223 -3.21 27.59 9.18
CA VAL A 223 -2.57 26.55 10.01
C VAL A 223 -2.92 25.14 9.54
N TYR A 224 -4.12 24.92 9.03
CA TYR A 224 -4.57 23.59 8.54
C TYR A 224 -3.79 23.17 7.29
N HIS A 225 -3.49 24.08 6.37
CA HIS A 225 -2.64 23.80 5.22
C HIS A 225 -1.23 23.38 5.64
N THR A 226 -0.62 24.08 6.61
CA THR A 226 0.72 23.73 7.12
C THR A 226 0.72 22.36 7.81
N LEU A 227 -0.33 22.02 8.57
CA LEU A 227 -0.45 20.71 9.22
C LEU A 227 -0.56 19.56 8.21
N ILE A 228 -1.27 19.78 7.09
CA ILE A 228 -1.39 18.79 6.03
C ILE A 228 -0.06 18.60 5.32
N LEU A 229 0.71 19.65 5.05
CA LEU A 229 2.04 19.55 4.45
C LEU A 229 3.05 18.77 5.30
N LEU A 230 2.85 18.69 6.62
CA LEU A 230 3.65 17.83 7.50
C LEU A 230 3.30 16.33 7.36
N ASN A 231 2.17 16.01 6.72
CA ASN A 231 1.79 14.65 6.44
C ASN A 231 2.60 14.11 5.26
N PRO A 232 3.42 13.05 5.43
CA PRO A 232 4.27 12.52 4.36
C PRO A 232 3.48 11.98 3.16
N MET A 233 2.18 11.74 3.31
CA MET A 233 1.31 11.30 2.22
C MET A 233 0.66 12.47 1.47
N ALA A 234 0.71 13.70 1.96
CA ALA A 234 0.10 14.84 1.28
C ALA A 234 0.76 15.15 -0.08
N PRO A 235 2.10 15.20 -0.21
CA PRO A 235 2.75 15.46 -1.50
C PRO A 235 2.50 14.39 -2.56
N VAL A 236 2.10 13.19 -2.14
CA VAL A 236 1.76 12.08 -3.05
C VAL A 236 0.37 12.26 -3.64
N MET A 237 -0.51 13.02 -2.95
CA MET A 237 -1.92 13.20 -3.34
C MET A 237 -2.15 14.49 -4.15
N GLU A 238 -1.21 15.45 -4.08
CA GLU A 238 -1.21 16.68 -4.88
C GLU A 238 -0.52 16.48 -6.23
#